data_b35fe821a54c79414e995e5da26508fc
#
_entry.id   b35fe821a54c79414e995e5da26508fc
#
_cell.length_a   1.000
_cell.length_b   1.000
_cell.length_c   1.000
_cell.angle_alpha   90.00
_cell.angle_beta   90.00
_cell.angle_gamma   90.00
#
_symmetry.space_group_name_H-M   'P 1'
#
loop_
_entity.id
_entity.type
_entity.pdbx_description
1 polymer ?
#
loop_
_entity_poly.entity_id
_entity_poly.type
_entity_poly.pdbx_seq_one_letter_code
_entity_poly.pdbx_strand_id
1 'polypeptide(L)'
;MPSRNNVQTTHISEKIRELHGSLIDIVTLMNQPQRDEALVREAGIALDRALFPLLVGIERRGPIGIVDLAAGVGRDYTTVSRQVAKLESLGLAQRRQSPTDRRVNEVVIAAKGKAMTDKIDTARERIALSVFATWEPAEIEDLVRLMRKFADAMGREARKSDAE
;
A
#
# COMPACT_ATOMS: atom_id res chain seq x y z
N MET A 1 -40.77 1.07 -24.37
CA MET A 1 -40.18 1.95 -23.33
C MET A 1 -39.21 1.13 -22.50
N PRO A 2 -37.95 1.50 -22.36
CA PRO A 2 -37.03 0.76 -21.50
C PRO A 2 -37.50 0.84 -20.06
N SER A 3 -37.52 -0.30 -19.38
CA SER A 3 -37.91 -0.42 -17.96
C SER A 3 -36.98 0.42 -17.07
N ARG A 4 -37.52 1.07 -16.02
CA ARG A 4 -36.73 1.84 -15.01
C ARG A 4 -35.51 1.08 -14.50
N ASN A 5 -35.63 -0.24 -14.33
CA ASN A 5 -34.50 -1.11 -13.92
C ASN A 5 -33.35 -1.13 -14.94
N ASN A 6 -33.65 -1.09 -16.23
CA ASN A 6 -32.61 -1.16 -17.28
C ASN A 6 -31.78 0.14 -17.35
N VAL A 7 -32.42 1.29 -17.17
CA VAL A 7 -31.75 2.61 -17.13
C VAL A 7 -30.84 2.73 -15.90
N GLN A 8 -31.30 2.26 -14.75
CA GLN A 8 -30.53 2.30 -13.52
C GLN A 8 -29.30 1.37 -13.55
N THR A 9 -29.45 0.17 -14.15
CA THR A 9 -28.37 -0.79 -14.34
C THR A 9 -27.32 -0.24 -15.31
N THR A 10 -27.73 0.39 -16.40
CA THR A 10 -26.83 1.01 -17.39
C THR A 10 -26.03 2.14 -16.75
N HIS A 11 -26.67 3.01 -15.97
CA HIS A 11 -26.01 4.11 -15.27
C HIS A 11 -24.96 3.62 -14.25
N ILE A 12 -25.29 2.57 -13.49
CA ILE A 12 -24.34 1.94 -12.55
C ILE A 12 -23.15 1.35 -13.30
N SER A 13 -23.39 0.66 -14.45
CA SER A 13 -22.32 0.08 -15.27
C SER A 13 -21.36 1.13 -15.82
N GLU A 14 -21.87 2.29 -16.23
CA GLU A 14 -21.06 3.42 -16.68
C GLU A 14 -20.18 3.96 -15.55
N LYS A 15 -20.75 4.17 -14.36
CA LYS A 15 -20.00 4.63 -13.19
C LYS A 15 -18.95 3.64 -12.69
N ILE A 16 -19.20 2.34 -12.81
CA ILE A 16 -18.19 1.31 -12.53
C ILE A 16 -17.03 1.42 -13.51
N ARG A 17 -17.29 1.68 -14.80
CA ARG A 17 -16.24 1.85 -15.81
C ARG A 17 -15.38 3.09 -15.54
N GLU A 18 -16.01 4.22 -15.21
CA GLU A 18 -15.32 5.45 -14.84
C GLU A 18 -14.43 5.24 -13.59
N LEU A 19 -14.97 4.60 -12.54
CA LEU A 19 -14.23 4.24 -11.34
C LEU A 19 -13.03 3.35 -11.67
N HIS A 20 -13.22 2.31 -12.49
CA HIS A 20 -12.15 1.40 -12.89
C HIS A 20 -11.05 2.14 -13.67
N GLY A 21 -11.41 3.05 -14.58
CA GLY A 21 -10.46 3.92 -15.28
C GLY A 21 -9.62 4.75 -14.30
N SER A 22 -10.28 5.43 -13.36
CA SER A 22 -9.60 6.23 -12.33
C SER A 22 -8.66 5.40 -11.46
N LEU A 23 -9.05 4.17 -11.12
CA LEU A 23 -8.18 3.25 -10.35
C LEU A 23 -6.95 2.83 -11.16
N ILE A 24 -7.11 2.53 -12.45
CA ILE A 24 -5.98 2.22 -13.35
C ILE A 24 -5.01 3.41 -13.40
N ASP A 25 -5.51 4.62 -13.57
CA ASP A 25 -4.70 5.83 -13.60
C ASP A 25 -3.93 6.04 -12.28
N ILE A 26 -4.62 5.89 -11.14
CA ILE A 26 -4.00 5.99 -9.81
C ILE A 26 -2.91 4.93 -9.63
N VAL A 27 -3.20 3.65 -9.94
CA VAL A 27 -2.24 2.56 -9.81
C VAL A 27 -1.04 2.77 -10.73
N THR A 28 -1.28 3.20 -11.97
CA THR A 28 -0.22 3.52 -12.94
C THR A 28 0.69 4.63 -12.42
N LEU A 29 0.12 5.70 -11.90
CA LEU A 29 0.88 6.80 -11.30
C LEU A 29 1.63 6.34 -10.04
N MET A 30 1.00 5.56 -9.18
CA MET A 30 1.63 5.06 -7.93
C MET A 30 2.78 4.09 -8.18
N ASN A 31 2.73 3.32 -9.28
CA ASN A 31 3.77 2.37 -9.66
C ASN A 31 4.91 3.00 -10.46
N GLN A 32 4.88 4.30 -10.72
CA GLN A 32 5.99 4.97 -11.40
C GLN A 32 7.24 5.00 -10.51
N PRO A 33 8.37 4.46 -10.98
CA PRO A 33 9.63 4.44 -10.22
C PRO A 33 10.08 5.81 -9.73
N GLN A 34 9.83 6.83 -10.54
CA GLN A 34 10.22 8.22 -10.26
C GLN A 34 9.51 8.80 -9.02
N ARG A 35 8.34 8.27 -8.67
CA ARG A 35 7.61 8.70 -7.47
C ARG A 35 8.28 8.23 -6.18
N ASP A 36 8.72 6.97 -6.16
CA ASP A 36 9.48 6.44 -5.02
C ASP A 36 10.81 7.20 -4.85
N GLU A 37 11.50 7.47 -5.95
CA GLU A 37 12.75 8.25 -5.95
C GLU A 37 12.51 9.69 -5.48
N ALA A 38 11.45 10.32 -5.95
CA ALA A 38 11.07 11.67 -5.51
C ALA A 38 10.72 11.69 -4.03
N LEU A 39 9.99 10.69 -3.54
CA LEU A 39 9.62 10.59 -2.14
C LEU A 39 10.82 10.32 -1.23
N VAL A 40 11.73 9.43 -1.62
CA VAL A 40 12.98 9.13 -0.92
C VAL A 40 13.85 10.38 -0.85
N ARG A 41 13.96 11.12 -1.94
CA ARG A 41 14.72 12.39 -2.00
C ARG A 41 14.07 13.48 -1.14
N GLU A 42 12.74 13.65 -1.20
CA GLU A 42 11.99 14.61 -0.37
C GLU A 42 12.09 14.29 1.11
N ALA A 43 12.08 13.00 1.46
CA ALA A 43 12.28 12.54 2.83
C ALA A 43 13.72 12.70 3.32
N GLY A 44 14.69 13.00 2.44
CA GLY A 44 16.09 13.14 2.79
C GLY A 44 16.70 11.85 3.36
N ILE A 45 16.29 10.68 2.85
CA ILE A 45 16.75 9.38 3.32
C ILE A 45 17.63 8.68 2.27
N ALA A 46 18.62 7.92 2.73
CA ALA A 46 19.46 7.06 1.90
C ALA A 46 18.93 5.63 1.98
N LEU A 47 18.02 5.26 1.10
CA LEU A 47 17.46 3.92 1.02
C LEU A 47 17.41 3.46 -0.44
N ASP A 48 17.90 2.23 -0.67
CA ASP A 48 17.79 1.58 -1.98
C ASP A 48 16.31 1.44 -2.36
N ARG A 49 15.99 1.80 -3.59
CA ARG A 49 14.65 1.72 -4.16
C ARG A 49 14.03 0.32 -4.03
N ALA A 50 14.83 -0.73 -4.18
CA ALA A 50 14.34 -2.09 -4.05
C ALA A 50 13.90 -2.44 -2.62
N LEU A 51 14.43 -1.74 -1.61
CA LEU A 51 14.12 -1.95 -0.19
C LEU A 51 12.95 -1.07 0.30
N PHE A 52 12.69 0.04 -0.39
CA PHE A 52 11.67 1.00 0.01
C PHE A 52 10.27 0.40 0.19
N PRO A 53 9.70 -0.35 -0.80
CA PRO A 53 8.37 -0.94 -0.64
C PRO A 53 8.29 -1.95 0.51
N LEU A 54 9.40 -2.67 0.77
CA LEU A 54 9.47 -3.65 1.85
C LEU A 54 9.49 -2.97 3.22
N LEU A 55 10.30 -1.91 3.39
CA LEU A 55 10.35 -1.16 4.64
C LEU A 55 8.98 -0.58 5.00
N VAL A 56 8.30 0.02 4.02
CA VAL A 56 6.93 0.54 4.19
C VAL A 56 5.94 -0.59 4.47
N GLY A 57 6.06 -1.73 3.78
CA GLY A 57 5.19 -2.89 4.01
C GLY A 57 5.34 -3.48 5.41
N ILE A 58 6.57 -3.56 5.93
CA ILE A 58 6.87 -4.02 7.29
C ILE A 58 6.31 -3.02 8.33
N GLU A 59 6.47 -1.74 8.12
CA GLU A 59 5.95 -0.72 9.02
C GLU A 59 4.42 -0.75 9.11
N ARG A 60 3.74 -0.88 7.97
CA ARG A 60 2.28 -0.80 7.87
C ARG A 60 1.55 -2.07 8.30
N ARG A 61 2.17 -3.24 8.12
CA ARG A 61 1.54 -4.55 8.32
C ARG A 61 2.27 -5.46 9.28
N GLY A 62 3.44 -5.01 9.80
CA GLY A 62 4.20 -5.83 10.74
C GLY A 62 3.52 -5.96 12.13
N PRO A 63 3.74 -7.08 12.80
CA PRO A 63 4.58 -8.23 12.42
C PRO A 63 4.04 -8.99 11.21
N ILE A 64 4.90 -9.31 10.23
CA ILE A 64 4.49 -9.94 8.98
C ILE A 64 5.45 -11.05 8.56
N GLY A 65 4.90 -12.20 8.12
CA GLY A 65 5.67 -13.29 7.53
C GLY A 65 6.28 -12.87 6.17
N ILE A 66 7.43 -13.47 5.81
CA ILE A 66 8.10 -13.16 4.53
C ILE A 66 7.22 -13.54 3.34
N VAL A 67 6.41 -14.60 3.44
CA VAL A 67 5.48 -15.04 2.38
C VAL A 67 4.44 -13.95 2.11
N ASP A 68 3.79 -13.46 3.18
CA ASP A 68 2.77 -12.43 3.08
C ASP A 68 3.35 -11.08 2.62
N LEU A 69 4.57 -10.77 3.07
CA LEU A 69 5.28 -9.58 2.61
C LEU A 69 5.59 -9.65 1.11
N ALA A 70 6.05 -10.82 0.63
CA ALA A 70 6.35 -11.08 -0.77
C ALA A 70 5.10 -10.95 -1.65
N ALA A 71 4.01 -11.57 -1.24
CA ALA A 71 2.71 -11.44 -1.90
C ALA A 71 2.25 -9.99 -1.96
N GLY A 72 2.40 -9.25 -0.84
CA GLY A 72 1.98 -7.86 -0.74
C GLY A 72 2.76 -6.88 -1.62
N VAL A 73 4.01 -7.20 -1.99
CA VAL A 73 4.84 -6.38 -2.89
C VAL A 73 4.95 -6.96 -4.30
N GLY A 74 4.27 -8.08 -4.59
CA GLY A 74 4.27 -8.73 -5.90
C GLY A 74 5.64 -9.27 -6.32
N ARG A 75 6.42 -9.82 -5.36
CA ARG A 75 7.77 -10.35 -5.60
C ARG A 75 7.88 -11.79 -5.07
N ASP A 76 8.85 -12.55 -5.60
CA ASP A 76 9.11 -13.89 -5.11
C ASP A 76 9.75 -13.91 -3.70
N TYR A 77 9.52 -15.03 -2.99
CA TYR A 77 10.02 -15.24 -1.62
C TYR A 77 11.53 -15.06 -1.49
N THR A 78 12.30 -15.63 -2.43
CA THR A 78 13.78 -15.62 -2.36
C THR A 78 14.33 -14.21 -2.46
N THR A 79 13.79 -13.40 -3.38
CA THR A 79 14.13 -11.99 -3.54
C THR A 79 13.79 -11.20 -2.29
N VAL A 80 12.56 -11.36 -1.75
CA VAL A 80 12.13 -10.65 -0.55
C VAL A 80 12.94 -11.07 0.67
N SER A 81 13.23 -12.37 0.84
CA SER A 81 14.04 -12.87 1.94
C SER A 81 15.45 -12.26 1.97
N ARG A 82 16.10 -12.12 0.80
CA ARG A 82 17.40 -11.44 0.67
C ARG A 82 17.31 -9.94 0.97
N GLN A 83 16.28 -9.29 0.49
CA GLN A 83 16.04 -7.86 0.72
C GLN A 83 15.74 -7.57 2.20
N VAL A 84 14.98 -8.44 2.88
CA VAL A 84 14.76 -8.36 4.33
C VAL A 84 16.09 -8.53 5.08
N ALA A 85 16.93 -9.50 4.71
CA ALA A 85 18.26 -9.64 5.32
C ALA A 85 19.13 -8.39 5.14
N LYS A 86 18.99 -7.68 4.00
CA LYS A 86 19.64 -6.38 3.79
C LYS A 86 19.06 -5.30 4.72
N LEU A 87 17.74 -5.22 4.91
CA LEU A 87 17.11 -4.30 5.87
C LEU A 87 17.59 -4.57 7.29
N GLU A 88 17.74 -5.84 7.67
CA GLU A 88 18.30 -6.24 8.97
C GLU A 88 19.75 -5.76 9.13
N SER A 89 20.60 -5.99 8.11
CA SER A 89 22.00 -5.54 8.13
C SER A 89 22.16 -4.02 8.25
N LEU A 90 21.15 -3.26 7.80
CA LEU A 90 21.08 -1.80 7.94
C LEU A 90 20.47 -1.35 9.28
N GLY A 91 19.98 -2.29 10.09
CA GLY A 91 19.30 -2.01 11.36
C GLY A 91 17.90 -1.42 11.19
N LEU A 92 17.25 -1.62 10.04
CA LEU A 92 15.95 -1.04 9.70
C LEU A 92 14.80 -1.98 10.03
N ALA A 93 15.04 -3.29 10.05
CA ALA A 93 14.08 -4.32 10.41
C ALA A 93 14.74 -5.40 11.25
N GLN A 94 13.93 -6.25 11.88
CA GLN A 94 14.39 -7.39 12.68
C GLN A 94 13.48 -8.58 12.42
N ARG A 95 14.08 -9.79 12.33
CA ARG A 95 13.32 -11.03 12.39
C ARG A 95 13.10 -11.45 13.83
N ARG A 96 11.93 -11.99 14.11
CA ARG A 96 11.60 -12.64 15.37
C ARG A 96 10.75 -13.87 15.13
N GLN A 97 10.75 -14.79 16.07
CA GLN A 97 9.79 -15.89 16.06
C GLN A 97 8.39 -15.34 16.36
N SER A 98 7.39 -15.85 15.65
CA SER A 98 6.01 -15.52 15.96
C SER A 98 5.65 -16.02 17.37
N PRO A 99 5.01 -15.18 18.19
CA PRO A 99 4.56 -15.59 19.52
C PRO A 99 3.44 -16.62 19.48
N THR A 100 2.72 -16.73 18.35
CA THR A 100 1.61 -17.65 18.17
C THR A 100 2.02 -18.96 17.49
N ASP A 101 3.03 -18.94 16.62
CA ASP A 101 3.59 -20.14 15.97
C ASP A 101 5.11 -20.00 15.82
N ARG A 102 5.87 -20.70 16.65
CA ARG A 102 7.34 -20.69 16.63
C ARG A 102 7.97 -21.19 15.33
N ARG A 103 7.20 -21.82 14.43
CA ARG A 103 7.67 -22.23 13.11
C ARG A 103 7.71 -21.08 12.11
N VAL A 104 7.01 -19.99 12.42
CA VAL A 104 6.92 -18.81 11.56
C VAL A 104 7.89 -17.74 12.05
N ASN A 105 8.76 -17.27 11.14
CA ASN A 105 9.57 -16.09 11.35
C ASN A 105 8.83 -14.88 10.82
N GLU A 106 8.56 -13.92 11.71
CA GLU A 106 7.97 -12.62 11.38
C GLU A 106 9.05 -11.55 11.26
N VAL A 107 8.80 -10.55 10.45
CA VAL A 107 9.61 -9.36 10.33
C VAL A 107 8.88 -8.19 11.00
N VAL A 108 9.60 -7.42 11.81
CA VAL A 108 9.12 -6.21 12.48
C VAL A 108 10.03 -5.03 12.14
N ILE A 109 9.46 -3.84 12.16
CA ILE A 109 10.24 -2.61 11.98
C ILE A 109 11.16 -2.40 13.19
N ALA A 110 12.41 -2.01 12.96
CA ALA A 110 13.32 -1.57 14.02
C ALA A 110 13.17 -0.05 14.27
N ALA A 111 13.63 0.44 15.41
CA ALA A 111 13.53 1.86 15.76
C ALA A 111 14.11 2.79 14.68
N LYS A 112 15.26 2.43 14.11
CA LYS A 112 15.88 3.17 13.00
C LYS A 112 15.03 3.14 11.74
N GLY A 113 14.40 1.99 11.43
CA GLY A 113 13.48 1.85 10.32
C GLY A 113 12.22 2.71 10.52
N LYS A 114 11.65 2.70 11.73
CA LYS A 114 10.50 3.55 12.08
C LYS A 114 10.83 5.05 11.92
N ALA A 115 11.96 5.51 12.43
CA ALA A 115 12.39 6.88 12.23
C ALA A 115 12.57 7.26 10.74
N MET A 116 12.93 6.29 9.90
CA MET A 116 13.02 6.48 8.44
C MET A 116 11.64 6.55 7.80
N THR A 117 10.71 5.68 8.18
CA THR A 117 9.32 5.73 7.66
C THR A 117 8.57 6.96 8.12
N ASP A 118 8.83 7.50 9.31
CA ASP A 118 8.25 8.76 9.77
C ASP A 118 8.66 9.94 8.87
N LYS A 119 9.91 9.97 8.39
CA LYS A 119 10.35 10.97 7.40
C LYS A 119 9.64 10.80 6.05
N ILE A 120 9.41 9.55 5.64
CA ILE A 120 8.64 9.23 4.44
C ILE A 120 7.20 9.73 4.57
N ASP A 121 6.56 9.51 5.71
CA ASP A 121 5.19 9.94 5.96
C ASP A 121 5.09 11.48 5.97
N THR A 122 6.05 12.18 6.56
CA THR A 122 6.15 13.64 6.49
C THR A 122 6.30 14.14 5.05
N ALA A 123 7.11 13.48 4.23
CA ALA A 123 7.27 13.84 2.82
C ALA A 123 5.99 13.57 2.02
N ARG A 124 5.29 12.46 2.28
CA ARG A 124 3.97 12.16 1.69
C ARG A 124 2.94 13.22 2.04
N GLU A 125 2.90 13.63 3.30
CA GLU A 125 1.98 14.68 3.76
C GLU A 125 2.21 15.99 3.00
N ARG A 126 3.46 16.43 2.82
CA ARG A 126 3.78 17.63 2.03
C ARG A 126 3.31 17.51 0.58
N ILE A 127 3.55 16.35 -0.06
CA ILE A 127 3.09 16.09 -1.42
C ILE A 127 1.55 16.09 -1.48
N ALA A 128 0.89 15.43 -0.51
CA ALA A 128 -0.57 15.38 -0.44
C ALA A 128 -1.19 16.77 -0.27
N LEU A 129 -0.61 17.63 0.58
CA LEU A 129 -1.06 19.00 0.74
C LEU A 129 -1.07 19.78 -0.58
N SER A 130 -0.08 19.56 -1.46
CA SER A 130 -0.06 20.20 -2.78
C SER A 130 -1.12 19.60 -3.73
N VAL A 131 -1.38 18.30 -3.66
CA VAL A 131 -2.42 17.63 -4.47
C VAL A 131 -3.82 18.10 -4.06
N PHE A 132 -4.05 18.27 -2.75
CA PHE A 132 -5.34 18.65 -2.20
C PHE A 132 -5.51 20.17 -1.97
N ALA A 133 -4.59 20.99 -2.50
CA ALA A 133 -4.58 22.45 -2.24
C ALA A 133 -5.87 23.17 -2.65
N THR A 134 -6.62 22.61 -3.61
CA THR A 134 -7.87 23.19 -4.13
C THR A 134 -9.12 22.44 -3.68
N TRP A 135 -8.97 21.43 -2.83
CA TRP A 135 -10.07 20.59 -2.38
C TRP A 135 -10.67 21.15 -1.09
N GLU A 136 -11.98 21.04 -0.96
CA GLU A 136 -12.66 21.33 0.30
C GLU A 136 -12.40 20.19 1.31
N PRO A 137 -12.27 20.49 2.60
CA PRO A 137 -12.06 19.46 3.63
C PRO A 137 -13.08 18.30 3.57
N ALA A 138 -14.34 18.59 3.29
CA ALA A 138 -15.39 17.58 3.16
C ALA A 138 -15.15 16.62 1.99
N GLU A 139 -14.58 17.08 0.88
CA GLU A 139 -14.24 16.22 -0.27
C GLU A 139 -13.13 15.23 0.09
N ILE A 140 -12.14 15.68 0.88
CA ILE A 140 -11.06 14.82 1.37
C ILE A 140 -11.61 13.75 2.33
N GLU A 141 -12.49 14.15 3.27
CA GLU A 141 -13.13 13.23 4.19
C GLU A 141 -13.97 12.18 3.47
N ASP A 142 -14.75 12.59 2.48
CA ASP A 142 -15.56 11.71 1.65
C ASP A 142 -14.69 10.75 0.83
N LEU A 143 -13.62 11.23 0.22
CA LEU A 143 -12.67 10.38 -0.50
C LEU A 143 -12.09 9.30 0.42
N VAL A 144 -11.59 9.66 1.60
CA VAL A 144 -11.01 8.72 2.56
C VAL A 144 -12.04 7.68 2.98
N ARG A 145 -13.25 8.10 3.34
CA ARG A 145 -14.36 7.25 3.77
C ARG A 145 -14.77 6.26 2.67
N LEU A 146 -14.95 6.77 1.44
CA LEU A 146 -15.40 5.95 0.30
C LEU A 146 -14.31 4.99 -0.18
N MET A 147 -13.06 5.42 -0.24
CA MET A 147 -11.93 4.55 -0.59
C MET A 147 -11.73 3.43 0.42
N ARG A 148 -11.88 3.70 1.72
CA ARG A 148 -11.83 2.65 2.75
C ARG A 148 -12.95 1.64 2.57
N LYS A 149 -14.19 2.10 2.41
CA LYS A 149 -15.36 1.24 2.17
C LYS A 149 -15.17 0.36 0.93
N PHE A 150 -14.62 0.91 -0.14
CA PHE A 150 -14.36 0.20 -1.38
C PHE A 150 -13.26 -0.86 -1.20
N ALA A 151 -12.13 -0.51 -0.60
CA ALA A 151 -11.03 -1.43 -0.32
C ALA A 151 -11.47 -2.61 0.56
N ASP A 152 -12.26 -2.36 1.60
CA ASP A 152 -12.80 -3.40 2.48
C ASP A 152 -13.78 -4.33 1.73
N ALA A 153 -14.58 -3.79 0.81
CA ALA A 153 -15.48 -4.59 -0.02
C ALA A 153 -14.70 -5.50 -0.98
N MET A 154 -13.71 -4.97 -1.68
CA MET A 154 -12.83 -5.76 -2.56
C MET A 154 -12.09 -6.87 -1.80
N GLY A 155 -11.56 -6.56 -0.62
CA GLY A 155 -10.87 -7.55 0.21
C GLY A 155 -11.79 -8.67 0.72
N ARG A 156 -13.09 -8.42 0.90
CA ARG A 156 -14.06 -9.47 1.22
C ARG A 156 -14.34 -10.38 0.03
N GLU A 157 -14.51 -9.82 -1.17
CA GLU A 157 -14.76 -10.62 -2.37
C GLU A 157 -13.55 -11.48 -2.75
N ALA A 158 -12.33 -10.95 -2.67
CA ALA A 158 -11.12 -11.73 -2.91
C ALA A 158 -11.04 -12.97 -1.99
N ARG A 159 -11.31 -12.81 -0.69
CA ARG A 159 -11.30 -13.93 0.27
C ARG A 159 -12.38 -14.99 0.03
N LYS A 160 -13.52 -14.62 -0.59
CA LYS A 160 -14.56 -15.60 -0.97
C LYS A 160 -14.10 -16.44 -2.15
N SER A 161 -13.45 -15.82 -3.14
CA SER A 161 -12.93 -16.50 -4.33
C SER A 161 -11.80 -17.50 -4.01
N ASP A 162 -11.02 -17.24 -2.94
CA ASP A 162 -9.95 -18.15 -2.49
C ASP A 162 -10.48 -19.34 -1.67
N ALA A 163 -11.75 -19.32 -1.26
CA ALA A 163 -12.38 -20.35 -0.43
C ALA A 163 -13.27 -21.33 -1.24
N GLU A 164 -13.49 -21.06 -2.53
CA GLU A 164 -14.21 -21.92 -3.48
C GLU A 164 -13.23 -22.73 -4.34
#